data_a27dcbaca6c70534be031a0560e2e0dd
#
_entry.id   a27dcbaca6c70534be031a0560e2e0dd
#
_cell.length_a   1.000
_cell.length_b   1.000
_cell.length_c   1.000
_cell.angle_alpha   90.00
_cell.angle_beta   90.00
_cell.angle_gamma   90.00
#
_symmetry.space_group_name_H-M   'P 1'
#
loop_
_entity.id
_entity.type
_entity.pdbx_description
1 polymer ?
#
loop_
_entity_poly.entity_id
_entity_poly.type
_entity_poly.pdbx_seq_one_letter_code
_entity_poly.pdbx_strand_id
1 'polypeptide(L)'
;FTAASAVRKGLENAGFNIKKRKGFGKKRECLSGQKTHEKLTSLFTPWFHSQPANLNKQDIAIIGGGIASLCTAILLVKRGAKITIYCEDEQTALNASGNKQGAFYPQLSDDNDRNIRFYIHAFAYGHQFLQWAIQQQIEFEHEFCGVTLCAYNEKTESKLNKISELNLPFDLYQSLNQTELSEKVGLPLPFGGAFIPQGAWLAPRQLVQHTFAFLEKQGIQIKTLQKVTVLSQTENGWQITTAENKT
;
A
#
# COMPACT_ATOMS: atom_id res chain seq x y z
N PHE A 1 28.07 -1.36 -4.54
CA PHE A 1 27.93 -2.42 -5.57
C PHE A 1 29.28 -3.10 -5.83
N THR A 2 29.25 -4.26 -6.48
CA THR A 2 30.45 -4.98 -6.93
C THR A 2 31.16 -4.22 -8.06
N ALA A 3 32.50 -4.37 -8.16
CA ALA A 3 33.29 -3.78 -9.25
C ALA A 3 33.30 -4.62 -10.55
N ALA A 4 32.40 -5.61 -10.68
CA ALA A 4 32.31 -6.47 -11.85
C ALA A 4 32.04 -5.65 -13.14
N SER A 5 32.73 -6.01 -14.22
CA SER A 5 32.66 -5.27 -15.49
C SER A 5 31.26 -5.22 -16.09
N ALA A 6 30.48 -6.30 -15.94
CA ALA A 6 29.08 -6.35 -16.40
C ALA A 6 28.19 -5.35 -15.66
N VAL A 7 28.35 -5.22 -14.34
CA VAL A 7 27.61 -4.25 -13.53
C VAL A 7 28.00 -2.82 -13.88
N ARG A 8 29.30 -2.56 -14.08
CA ARG A 8 29.78 -1.24 -14.52
C ARG A 8 29.17 -0.85 -15.86
N LYS A 9 29.27 -1.72 -16.87
CA LYS A 9 28.68 -1.45 -18.21
C LYS A 9 27.16 -1.26 -18.14
N GLY A 10 26.46 -2.07 -17.34
CA GLY A 10 25.00 -1.91 -17.16
C GLY A 10 24.63 -0.55 -16.56
N LEU A 11 25.38 -0.09 -15.57
CA LEU A 11 25.17 1.24 -14.96
C LEU A 11 25.55 2.38 -15.92
N GLU A 12 26.64 2.27 -16.67
CA GLU A 12 27.04 3.24 -17.69
C GLU A 12 25.96 3.35 -18.78
N ASN A 13 25.44 2.22 -19.26
CA ASN A 13 24.33 2.18 -20.23
C ASN A 13 23.02 2.76 -19.67
N ALA A 14 22.83 2.69 -18.36
CA ALA A 14 21.70 3.31 -17.67
C ALA A 14 21.90 4.82 -17.37
N GLY A 15 22.95 5.42 -17.91
CA GLY A 15 23.21 6.86 -17.80
C GLY A 15 23.90 7.28 -16.49
N PHE A 16 24.68 6.39 -15.86
CA PHE A 16 25.48 6.75 -14.69
C PHE A 16 26.93 7.01 -15.07
N ASN A 17 27.49 8.10 -14.57
CA ASN A 17 28.94 8.34 -14.59
C ASN A 17 29.58 7.55 -13.44
N ILE A 18 30.29 6.47 -13.76
CA ILE A 18 30.79 5.49 -12.79
C ILE A 18 32.28 5.68 -12.51
N LYS A 19 32.62 5.68 -11.22
CA LYS A 19 34.00 5.70 -10.74
C LYS A 19 34.26 4.48 -9.85
N LYS A 20 35.42 3.85 -10.05
CA LYS A 20 35.91 2.85 -9.10
C LYS A 20 36.49 3.55 -7.88
N ARG A 21 36.19 3.02 -6.70
CA ARG A 21 36.73 3.47 -5.42
C ARG A 21 37.23 2.30 -4.60
N LYS A 22 38.04 2.58 -3.61
CA LYS A 22 38.48 1.58 -2.62
C LYS A 22 37.24 0.98 -1.94
N GLY A 23 37.16 -0.33 -1.88
CA GLY A 23 36.07 -1.03 -1.21
C GLY A 23 36.13 -0.90 0.30
N PHE A 24 35.04 -1.27 0.97
CA PHE A 24 34.92 -1.27 2.44
C PHE A 24 35.26 -2.65 3.00
N GLY A 25 35.96 -2.71 4.11
CA GLY A 25 36.38 -3.94 4.77
C GLY A 25 37.32 -4.79 3.88
N LYS A 26 36.97 -6.05 3.63
CA LYS A 26 37.75 -7.01 2.83
C LYS A 26 37.58 -6.82 1.30
N LYS A 27 36.72 -5.91 0.85
CA LYS A 27 36.51 -5.65 -0.58
C LYS A 27 37.59 -4.73 -1.13
N ARG A 28 38.25 -5.15 -2.22
CA ARG A 28 39.31 -4.35 -2.86
C ARG A 28 38.74 -3.09 -3.52
N GLU A 29 37.61 -3.20 -4.23
CA GLU A 29 37.03 -2.12 -5.01
C GLU A 29 35.50 -2.13 -4.90
N CYS A 30 34.90 -0.95 -5.02
CA CYS A 30 33.47 -0.75 -5.22
C CYS A 30 33.25 0.29 -6.33
N LEU A 31 32.05 0.28 -6.90
CA LEU A 31 31.59 1.29 -7.86
C LEU A 31 30.80 2.38 -7.11
N SER A 32 31.10 3.62 -7.42
CA SER A 32 30.25 4.77 -7.09
C SER A 32 29.91 5.50 -8.35
N GLY A 33 28.70 6.06 -8.46
CA GLY A 33 28.30 6.77 -9.66
C GLY A 33 27.22 7.79 -9.35
N GLN A 34 27.17 8.81 -10.19
CA GLN A 34 26.10 9.78 -10.25
C GLN A 34 25.37 9.63 -11.56
N LYS A 35 24.06 9.72 -11.55
CA LYS A 35 23.27 9.75 -12.78
C LYS A 35 23.59 11.07 -13.49
N THR A 36 24.08 10.99 -14.72
CA THR A 36 24.21 12.16 -15.56
C THR A 36 22.81 12.67 -15.88
N HIS A 37 22.58 13.96 -15.69
CA HIS A 37 21.32 14.59 -16.09
C HIS A 37 21.26 14.71 -17.63
N GLU A 38 21.27 13.59 -18.33
CA GLU A 38 20.70 13.60 -19.66
C GLU A 38 19.20 13.77 -19.48
N LYS A 39 18.67 14.86 -20.04
CA LYS A 39 17.24 15.00 -20.28
C LYS A 39 16.80 13.69 -20.93
N LEU A 40 16.12 12.84 -20.16
CA LEU A 40 15.23 11.86 -20.75
C LEU A 40 14.40 12.68 -21.76
N THR A 41 14.61 12.44 -23.05
CA THR A 41 13.69 12.90 -24.07
C THR A 41 12.33 12.47 -23.59
N SER A 42 11.58 13.40 -23.05
CA SER A 42 10.31 13.14 -22.41
C SER A 42 9.42 12.54 -23.48
N LEU A 43 9.22 11.23 -23.40
CA LEU A 43 7.99 10.67 -23.92
C LEU A 43 6.90 11.53 -23.27
N PHE A 44 6.27 12.38 -24.07
CA PHE A 44 5.21 13.28 -23.60
C PHE A 44 4.01 12.42 -23.23
N THR A 45 4.07 11.85 -22.04
CA THR A 45 3.00 11.10 -21.43
C THR A 45 2.46 11.96 -20.30
N PRO A 46 1.37 12.70 -20.52
CA PRO A 46 0.86 13.69 -19.56
C PRO A 46 0.67 13.15 -18.16
N TRP A 47 0.35 11.87 -18.02
CA TRP A 47 0.18 11.19 -16.73
C TRP A 47 1.49 10.92 -15.95
N PHE A 48 2.67 11.08 -16.57
CA PHE A 48 3.96 10.99 -15.88
C PHE A 48 4.58 12.36 -15.57
N HIS A 49 3.99 13.43 -16.09
CA HIS A 49 4.43 14.80 -15.85
C HIS A 49 3.72 15.39 -14.62
N SER A 50 3.90 14.79 -13.46
CA SER A 50 3.60 15.49 -12.22
C SER A 50 4.85 16.28 -11.78
N GLN A 51 4.76 17.59 -11.79
CA GLN A 51 5.72 18.39 -11.04
C GLN A 51 5.54 18.09 -9.55
N PRO A 52 6.61 17.78 -8.80
CA PRO A 52 6.48 17.57 -7.37
C PRO A 52 5.91 18.81 -6.72
N ALA A 53 4.67 18.73 -6.23
CA ALA A 53 4.04 19.82 -5.51
C ALA A 53 4.79 20.03 -4.18
N ASN A 54 5.12 21.29 -3.87
CA ASN A 54 5.58 21.63 -2.54
C ASN A 54 4.36 21.64 -1.60
N LEU A 55 4.19 20.58 -0.83
CA LEU A 55 3.07 20.38 0.09
C LEU A 55 3.32 21.00 1.47
N ASN A 56 4.51 21.55 1.72
CA ASN A 56 4.85 22.11 3.02
C ASN A 56 3.92 23.28 3.36
N LYS A 57 3.23 23.16 4.50
CA LYS A 57 2.25 24.13 5.01
C LYS A 57 1.01 24.37 4.12
N GLN A 58 0.77 23.55 3.10
CA GLN A 58 -0.47 23.63 2.35
C GLN A 58 -1.63 23.07 3.18
N ASP A 59 -2.76 23.76 3.16
CA ASP A 59 -4.00 23.28 3.76
C ASP A 59 -4.69 22.33 2.76
N ILE A 60 -4.87 21.08 3.16
CA ILE A 60 -5.45 20.02 2.31
C ILE A 60 -6.67 19.44 3.02
N ALA A 61 -7.81 19.45 2.32
CA ALA A 61 -9.00 18.77 2.75
C ALA A 61 -9.08 17.37 2.17
N ILE A 62 -9.42 16.39 2.99
CA ILE A 62 -9.70 15.01 2.58
C ILE A 62 -11.14 14.69 2.93
N ILE A 63 -11.89 14.18 1.95
CA ILE A 63 -13.31 13.84 2.13
C ILE A 63 -13.44 12.35 2.37
N GLY A 64 -14.06 12.00 3.51
CA GLY A 64 -14.29 10.63 3.97
C GLY A 64 -13.42 10.25 5.16
N GLY A 65 -13.95 9.39 6.04
CA GLY A 65 -13.29 8.92 7.26
C GLY A 65 -12.79 7.48 7.18
N GLY A 66 -12.56 6.94 5.98
CA GLY A 66 -12.14 5.55 5.79
C GLY A 66 -10.63 5.35 5.68
N ILE A 67 -10.21 4.09 5.46
CA ILE A 67 -8.80 3.70 5.37
C ILE A 67 -8.05 4.40 4.22
N ALA A 68 -8.70 4.68 3.10
CA ALA A 68 -8.09 5.40 1.98
C ALA A 68 -7.70 6.83 2.37
N SER A 69 -8.60 7.52 3.07
CA SER A 69 -8.35 8.87 3.61
C SER A 69 -7.25 8.86 4.65
N LEU A 70 -7.25 7.86 5.53
CA LEU A 70 -6.19 7.66 6.52
C LEU A 70 -4.81 7.52 5.88
N CYS A 71 -4.65 6.60 4.91
CA CYS A 71 -3.39 6.38 4.22
C CYS A 71 -2.91 7.64 3.49
N THR A 72 -3.85 8.37 2.87
CA THR A 72 -3.56 9.64 2.21
C THR A 72 -3.10 10.70 3.21
N ALA A 73 -3.80 10.84 4.34
CA ALA A 73 -3.44 11.78 5.39
C ALA A 73 -2.03 11.55 5.93
N ILE A 74 -1.68 10.30 6.25
CA ILE A 74 -0.34 9.94 6.74
C ILE A 74 0.76 10.39 5.77
N LEU A 75 0.58 10.13 4.48
CA LEU A 75 1.56 10.48 3.46
C LEU A 75 1.69 11.99 3.26
N LEU A 76 0.59 12.73 3.38
CA LEU A 76 0.58 14.19 3.24
C LEU A 76 1.16 14.87 4.48
N VAL A 77 0.84 14.39 5.69
CA VAL A 77 1.44 14.87 6.94
C VAL A 77 2.96 14.70 6.92
N LYS A 78 3.45 13.54 6.47
CA LYS A 78 4.91 13.31 6.31
C LYS A 78 5.57 14.28 5.31
N ARG A 79 4.80 14.91 4.44
CA ARG A 79 5.26 15.93 3.49
C ARG A 79 5.04 17.36 3.98
N GLY A 80 4.59 17.53 5.23
CA GLY A 80 4.41 18.82 5.88
C GLY A 80 3.10 19.52 5.59
N ALA A 81 2.12 18.86 4.98
CA ALA A 81 0.79 19.41 4.74
C ALA A 81 -0.02 19.50 6.04
N LYS A 82 -0.89 20.48 6.13
CA LYS A 82 -1.92 20.57 7.17
C LYS A 82 -3.18 19.91 6.66
N ILE A 83 -3.71 18.97 7.41
CA ILE A 83 -4.81 18.12 6.97
C ILE A 83 -6.07 18.38 7.76
N THR A 84 -7.19 18.53 7.02
CA THR A 84 -8.53 18.50 7.59
C THR A 84 -9.31 17.36 6.92
N ILE A 85 -9.82 16.42 7.73
CA ILE A 85 -10.69 15.33 7.29
C ILE A 85 -12.14 15.76 7.47
N TYR A 86 -12.96 15.61 6.42
CA TYR A 86 -14.41 15.81 6.48
C TYR A 86 -15.09 14.45 6.42
N CYS A 87 -15.71 14.03 7.52
CA CYS A 87 -16.42 12.77 7.65
C CYS A 87 -17.92 13.06 7.78
N GLU A 88 -18.76 12.40 6.96
CA GLU A 88 -20.22 12.57 7.03
C GLU A 88 -20.82 11.87 8.26
N ASP A 89 -20.16 10.84 8.73
CA ASP A 89 -20.62 10.06 9.87
C ASP A 89 -20.19 10.70 11.19
N GLU A 90 -20.78 10.22 12.28
CA GLU A 90 -20.45 10.65 13.66
C GLU A 90 -19.05 10.20 14.12
N GLN A 91 -18.50 9.19 13.47
CA GLN A 91 -17.16 8.64 13.72
C GLN A 91 -16.51 8.21 12.39
N THR A 92 -15.20 8.13 12.40
CA THR A 92 -14.46 7.52 11.29
C THR A 92 -14.68 6.00 11.22
N ALA A 93 -14.48 5.41 10.06
CA ALA A 93 -14.57 3.97 9.82
C ALA A 93 -15.94 3.35 10.15
N LEU A 94 -17.06 4.00 9.83
CA LEU A 94 -18.40 3.40 9.98
C LEU A 94 -18.90 2.67 8.73
N ASN A 95 -18.35 3.00 7.53
CA ASN A 95 -18.75 2.38 6.26
C ASN A 95 -17.86 1.16 5.92
N ALA A 96 -17.36 1.05 4.69
CA ALA A 96 -16.56 -0.09 4.21
C ALA A 96 -15.34 -0.42 5.09
N SER A 97 -14.77 0.56 5.78
CA SER A 97 -13.68 0.36 6.76
C SER A 97 -14.17 -0.01 8.15
N GLY A 98 -15.48 -0.11 8.35
CA GLY A 98 -16.11 -0.36 9.65
C GLY A 98 -16.21 -1.84 10.04
N ASN A 99 -15.70 -2.75 9.24
CA ASN A 99 -15.70 -4.17 9.53
C ASN A 99 -14.95 -4.47 10.84
N LYS A 100 -15.50 -5.38 11.63
CA LYS A 100 -14.84 -5.85 12.86
C LYS A 100 -13.61 -6.69 12.55
N GLN A 101 -13.64 -7.43 11.43
CA GLN A 101 -12.55 -8.29 10.98
C GLN A 101 -12.46 -8.26 9.45
N GLY A 102 -11.26 -8.23 8.93
CA GLY A 102 -10.97 -8.28 7.52
C GLY A 102 -9.71 -9.09 7.24
N ALA A 103 -9.70 -9.84 6.15
CA ALA A 103 -8.52 -10.54 5.68
C ALA A 103 -7.64 -9.58 4.89
N PHE A 104 -6.33 -9.60 5.18
CA PHE A 104 -5.30 -8.83 4.50
C PHE A 104 -4.43 -9.77 3.67
N TYR A 105 -4.58 -9.70 2.36
CA TYR A 105 -3.84 -10.49 1.39
C TYR A 105 -3.85 -9.79 0.01
N PRO A 106 -2.90 -10.11 -0.90
CA PRO A 106 -2.88 -9.50 -2.23
C PRO A 106 -4.02 -10.04 -3.08
N GLN A 107 -4.73 -9.17 -3.78
CA GLN A 107 -5.74 -9.59 -4.74
C GLN A 107 -5.07 -10.07 -6.02
N LEU A 108 -4.77 -11.37 -6.08
CA LEU A 108 -4.19 -12.00 -7.26
C LEU A 108 -5.27 -12.30 -8.30
N SER A 109 -4.98 -11.98 -9.55
CA SER A 109 -5.85 -12.20 -10.71
C SER A 109 -5.09 -12.98 -11.78
N ASP A 110 -5.80 -13.79 -12.57
CA ASP A 110 -5.25 -14.53 -13.70
C ASP A 110 -5.24 -13.74 -15.01
N ASP A 111 -5.91 -12.58 -15.06
CA ASP A 111 -6.23 -11.92 -16.33
C ASP A 111 -5.26 -10.81 -16.74
N ASN A 112 -4.38 -10.30 -15.85
CA ASN A 112 -3.56 -9.17 -16.20
C ASN A 112 -2.31 -9.02 -15.31
N ASP A 113 -1.13 -9.23 -15.89
CA ASP A 113 0.18 -9.02 -15.26
C ASP A 113 0.32 -7.64 -14.57
N ARG A 114 -0.29 -6.58 -15.10
CA ARG A 114 -0.22 -5.23 -14.50
C ARG A 114 -1.01 -5.15 -13.19
N ASN A 115 -2.18 -5.77 -13.12
CA ASN A 115 -2.99 -5.77 -11.91
C ASN A 115 -2.30 -6.56 -10.80
N ILE A 116 -1.75 -7.73 -11.13
CA ILE A 116 -1.01 -8.54 -10.17
C ILE A 116 0.16 -7.76 -9.61
N ARG A 117 0.98 -7.13 -10.45
CA ARG A 117 2.12 -6.30 -10.01
C ARG A 117 1.67 -5.17 -9.10
N PHE A 118 0.59 -4.48 -9.46
CA PHE A 118 0.05 -3.42 -8.62
C PHE A 118 -0.36 -3.95 -7.23
N TYR A 119 -1.12 -5.05 -7.18
CA TYR A 119 -1.61 -5.60 -5.90
C TYR A 119 -0.50 -6.22 -5.06
N ILE A 120 0.54 -6.80 -5.65
CA ILE A 120 1.72 -7.28 -4.91
C ILE A 120 2.44 -6.09 -4.26
N HIS A 121 2.67 -5.00 -5.00
CA HIS A 121 3.28 -3.80 -4.42
C HIS A 121 2.39 -3.13 -3.37
N ALA A 122 1.08 -3.06 -3.61
CA ALA A 122 0.12 -2.53 -2.64
C ALA A 122 0.09 -3.37 -1.36
N PHE A 123 0.16 -4.70 -1.47
CA PHE A 123 0.24 -5.60 -0.34
C PHE A 123 1.54 -5.42 0.47
N ALA A 124 2.69 -5.37 -0.22
CA ALA A 124 3.98 -5.12 0.43
C ALA A 124 4.00 -3.76 1.16
N TYR A 125 3.42 -2.72 0.54
CA TYR A 125 3.28 -1.42 1.19
C TYR A 125 2.31 -1.47 2.38
N GLY A 126 1.17 -2.16 2.24
CA GLY A 126 0.21 -2.36 3.32
C GLY A 126 0.83 -3.10 4.51
N HIS A 127 1.67 -4.10 4.25
CA HIS A 127 2.41 -4.80 5.30
C HIS A 127 3.35 -3.85 6.06
N GLN A 128 4.09 -3.00 5.34
CA GLN A 128 4.93 -1.97 5.96
C GLN A 128 4.12 -0.97 6.79
N PHE A 129 2.93 -0.59 6.30
CA PHE A 129 2.02 0.27 7.04
C PHE A 129 1.54 -0.38 8.36
N LEU A 130 1.15 -1.65 8.33
CA LEU A 130 0.74 -2.37 9.54
C LEU A 130 1.89 -2.47 10.54
N GLN A 131 3.11 -2.79 10.09
CA GLN A 131 4.29 -2.84 10.93
C GLN A 131 4.61 -1.45 11.54
N TRP A 132 4.46 -0.38 10.76
CA TRP A 132 4.60 0.98 11.27
C TRP A 132 3.55 1.27 12.35
N ALA A 133 2.28 0.91 12.15
CA ALA A 133 1.22 1.11 13.13
C ALA A 133 1.54 0.41 14.46
N ILE A 134 2.02 -0.84 14.39
CA ILE A 134 2.45 -1.62 15.57
C ILE A 134 3.62 -0.91 16.27
N GLN A 135 4.63 -0.44 15.54
CA GLN A 135 5.77 0.29 16.10
C GLN A 135 5.37 1.61 16.77
N GLN A 136 4.30 2.25 16.26
CA GLN A 136 3.72 3.45 16.90
C GLN A 136 2.80 3.11 18.09
N GLN A 137 2.71 1.84 18.47
CA GLN A 137 1.82 1.37 19.55
C GLN A 137 0.34 1.71 19.30
N ILE A 138 -0.08 1.73 18.04
CA ILE A 138 -1.47 1.88 17.66
C ILE A 138 -2.16 0.53 17.90
N GLU A 139 -3.10 0.50 18.81
CA GLU A 139 -3.79 -0.72 19.21
C GLU A 139 -4.86 -1.10 18.19
N PHE A 140 -4.80 -2.32 17.66
CA PHE A 140 -5.85 -2.96 16.87
C PHE A 140 -5.67 -4.48 16.92
N GLU A 141 -6.76 -5.21 16.92
CA GLU A 141 -6.72 -6.67 16.88
C GLU A 141 -6.22 -7.14 15.51
N HIS A 142 -5.24 -8.02 15.51
CA HIS A 142 -4.65 -8.57 14.28
C HIS A 142 -3.83 -9.82 14.57
N GLU A 143 -3.65 -10.64 13.53
CA GLU A 143 -2.71 -11.76 13.57
C GLU A 143 -2.13 -12.03 12.18
N PHE A 144 -0.82 -12.15 12.08
CA PHE A 144 -0.11 -12.55 10.85
C PHE A 144 -0.03 -14.08 10.75
N CYS A 145 -1.18 -14.72 10.62
CA CYS A 145 -1.33 -16.18 10.58
C CYS A 145 -1.30 -16.75 9.16
N GLY A 146 -1.17 -15.91 8.15
CA GLY A 146 -1.38 -16.28 6.75
C GLY A 146 -2.87 -16.31 6.35
N VAL A 147 -3.11 -16.45 5.05
CA VAL A 147 -4.46 -16.58 4.49
C VAL A 147 -4.51 -17.76 3.54
N THR A 148 -5.50 -18.64 3.70
CA THR A 148 -5.76 -19.75 2.77
C THR A 148 -6.84 -19.37 1.76
N LEU A 149 -6.64 -19.74 0.50
CA LEU A 149 -7.59 -19.61 -0.58
C LEU A 149 -8.03 -20.99 -1.03
N CYS A 150 -9.29 -21.33 -0.84
CA CYS A 150 -9.85 -22.66 -1.10
C CYS A 150 -10.35 -22.78 -2.55
N ALA A 151 -9.98 -23.86 -3.25
CA ALA A 151 -10.46 -24.18 -4.59
C ALA A 151 -11.83 -24.88 -4.55
N TYR A 152 -12.83 -24.25 -3.93
CA TYR A 152 -14.13 -24.85 -3.62
C TYR A 152 -15.06 -25.06 -4.82
N ASN A 153 -14.67 -24.58 -6.01
CA ASN A 153 -15.36 -24.81 -7.28
C ASN A 153 -14.36 -24.72 -8.46
N GLU A 154 -14.77 -25.22 -9.64
CA GLU A 154 -13.94 -25.26 -10.85
C GLU A 154 -13.39 -23.88 -11.26
N LYS A 155 -14.18 -22.82 -11.11
CA LYS A 155 -13.75 -21.46 -11.46
C LYS A 155 -12.60 -20.99 -10.55
N THR A 156 -12.73 -21.23 -9.25
CA THR A 156 -11.71 -20.85 -8.27
C THR A 156 -10.45 -21.71 -8.46
N GLU A 157 -10.61 -23.01 -8.71
CA GLU A 157 -9.51 -23.92 -8.99
C GLU A 157 -8.73 -23.49 -10.23
N SER A 158 -9.43 -23.25 -11.36
CA SER A 158 -8.82 -22.75 -12.58
C SER A 158 -8.05 -21.45 -12.36
N LYS A 159 -8.62 -20.52 -11.59
CA LYS A 159 -7.95 -19.27 -11.24
C LYS A 159 -6.67 -19.50 -10.44
N LEU A 160 -6.73 -20.32 -9.38
CA LEU A 160 -5.56 -20.59 -8.54
C LEU A 160 -4.45 -21.33 -9.29
N ASN A 161 -4.81 -22.25 -10.20
CA ASN A 161 -3.87 -22.94 -11.08
C ASN A 161 -3.11 -21.96 -11.98
N LYS A 162 -3.81 -21.04 -12.63
CA LYS A 162 -3.17 -19.99 -13.46
C LYS A 162 -2.25 -19.08 -12.64
N ILE A 163 -2.62 -18.74 -11.41
CA ILE A 163 -1.76 -17.94 -10.52
C ILE A 163 -0.50 -18.74 -10.16
N SER A 164 -0.59 -20.06 -9.96
CA SER A 164 0.58 -20.91 -9.65
C SER A 164 1.60 -20.93 -10.79
N GLU A 165 1.15 -20.82 -12.05
CA GLU A 165 2.02 -20.74 -13.24
C GLU A 165 2.88 -19.48 -13.31
N LEU A 166 2.50 -18.43 -12.56
CA LEU A 166 3.27 -17.17 -12.50
C LEU A 166 4.57 -17.29 -11.71
N ASN A 167 4.82 -18.42 -11.06
CA ASN A 167 6.02 -18.68 -10.26
C ASN A 167 6.33 -17.55 -9.26
N LEU A 168 5.31 -17.09 -8.54
CA LEU A 168 5.47 -16.07 -7.50
C LEU A 168 6.41 -16.56 -6.38
N PRO A 169 7.09 -15.65 -5.67
CA PRO A 169 7.94 -16.02 -4.54
C PRO A 169 7.19 -16.87 -3.51
N PHE A 170 7.86 -17.89 -2.97
CA PHE A 170 7.27 -18.87 -2.04
C PHE A 170 6.76 -18.24 -0.72
N ASP A 171 7.35 -17.14 -0.30
CA ASP A 171 6.90 -16.33 0.84
C ASP A 171 5.66 -15.47 0.54
N LEU A 172 5.29 -15.35 -0.73
CA LEU A 172 4.10 -14.63 -1.17
C LEU A 172 2.94 -15.57 -1.53
N TYR A 173 3.22 -16.72 -2.18
CA TYR A 173 2.18 -17.62 -2.67
C TYR A 173 2.68 -19.06 -2.68
N GLN A 174 1.88 -19.96 -2.12
CA GLN A 174 2.13 -21.40 -2.10
C GLN A 174 0.89 -22.13 -2.63
N SER A 175 1.05 -22.92 -3.70
CA SER A 175 0.00 -23.83 -4.13
C SER A 175 -0.03 -25.04 -3.19
N LEU A 176 -1.20 -25.44 -2.72
CA LEU A 176 -1.39 -26.55 -1.82
C LEU A 176 -2.34 -27.59 -2.42
N ASN A 177 -1.97 -28.86 -2.40
CA ASN A 177 -2.88 -29.95 -2.71
C ASN A 177 -3.91 -30.14 -1.57
N GLN A 178 -4.86 -31.07 -1.76
CA GLN A 178 -5.94 -31.33 -0.80
C GLN A 178 -5.40 -31.67 0.60
N THR A 179 -4.40 -32.54 0.68
CA THR A 179 -3.83 -32.98 1.97
C THR A 179 -3.13 -31.83 2.68
N GLU A 180 -2.27 -31.11 1.97
CA GLU A 180 -1.53 -29.95 2.50
C GLU A 180 -2.45 -28.84 2.95
N LEU A 181 -3.52 -28.56 2.20
CA LEU A 181 -4.51 -27.55 2.61
C LEU A 181 -5.27 -28.00 3.86
N SER A 182 -5.70 -29.27 3.90
CA SER A 182 -6.42 -29.84 5.06
C SER A 182 -5.59 -29.77 6.34
N GLU A 183 -4.29 -30.12 6.25
CA GLU A 183 -3.35 -30.01 7.36
C GLU A 183 -3.14 -28.53 7.78
N LYS A 184 -3.00 -27.62 6.81
CA LYS A 184 -2.81 -26.20 7.08
C LYS A 184 -4.00 -25.56 7.79
N VAL A 185 -5.21 -25.95 7.42
CA VAL A 185 -6.47 -25.41 8.00
C VAL A 185 -6.89 -26.15 9.27
N GLY A 186 -6.40 -27.38 9.47
CA GLY A 186 -6.79 -28.24 10.58
C GLY A 186 -8.18 -28.88 10.42
N LEU A 187 -8.72 -28.91 9.18
CA LEU A 187 -10.01 -29.48 8.83
C LEU A 187 -9.89 -30.32 7.54
N PRO A 188 -10.58 -31.48 7.45
CA PRO A 188 -10.62 -32.26 6.23
C PRO A 188 -11.38 -31.51 5.14
N LEU A 189 -10.69 -31.14 4.06
CA LEU A 189 -11.27 -30.44 2.91
C LEU A 189 -11.24 -31.37 1.68
N PRO A 190 -12.28 -31.32 0.80
CA PRO A 190 -12.33 -32.15 -0.40
C PRO A 190 -11.57 -31.55 -1.59
N PHE A 191 -10.86 -30.47 -1.43
CA PHE A 191 -10.16 -29.73 -2.49
C PHE A 191 -8.81 -29.19 -2.00
N GLY A 192 -7.94 -28.82 -2.94
CA GLY A 192 -6.73 -28.06 -2.67
C GLY A 192 -6.96 -26.55 -2.69
N GLY A 193 -5.88 -25.79 -2.83
CA GLY A 193 -5.96 -24.34 -2.85
C GLY A 193 -4.61 -23.65 -2.83
N ALA A 194 -4.53 -22.52 -2.17
CA ALA A 194 -3.30 -21.78 -2.00
C ALA A 194 -3.18 -21.19 -0.59
N PHE A 195 -1.95 -20.91 -0.20
CA PHE A 195 -1.61 -20.24 1.04
C PHE A 195 -0.79 -18.98 0.76
N ILE A 196 -1.13 -17.91 1.43
CA ILE A 196 -0.45 -16.61 1.42
C ILE A 196 0.26 -16.46 2.77
N PRO A 197 1.55 -16.78 2.90
CA PRO A 197 2.22 -16.82 4.20
C PRO A 197 2.24 -15.48 4.94
N GLN A 198 2.40 -14.39 4.20
CA GLN A 198 2.42 -13.04 4.76
C GLN A 198 1.03 -12.42 4.93
N GLY A 199 -0.03 -13.20 4.67
CA GLY A 199 -1.40 -12.78 4.91
C GLY A 199 -1.69 -12.61 6.40
N ALA A 200 -2.75 -11.88 6.70
CA ALA A 200 -3.18 -11.60 8.07
C ALA A 200 -4.69 -11.45 8.14
N TRP A 201 -5.22 -11.48 9.32
CA TRP A 201 -6.50 -10.83 9.61
C TRP A 201 -6.24 -9.62 10.52
N LEU A 202 -7.11 -8.65 10.47
CA LEU A 202 -7.08 -7.48 11.33
C LEU A 202 -8.48 -6.89 11.53
N ALA A 203 -8.62 -6.03 12.55
CA ALA A 203 -9.81 -5.24 12.81
C ALA A 203 -9.68 -3.86 12.11
N PRO A 204 -10.21 -3.68 10.88
CA PRO A 204 -10.00 -2.45 10.11
C PRO A 204 -10.55 -1.22 10.81
N ARG A 205 -11.69 -1.37 11.49
CA ARG A 205 -12.31 -0.26 12.23
C ARG A 205 -11.39 0.26 13.33
N GLN A 206 -10.84 -0.62 14.15
CA GLN A 206 -9.92 -0.25 15.22
C GLN A 206 -8.66 0.40 14.65
N LEU A 207 -8.06 -0.23 13.64
CA LEU A 207 -6.87 0.32 12.97
C LEU A 207 -7.10 1.75 12.49
N VAL A 208 -8.22 2.01 11.79
CA VAL A 208 -8.52 3.33 11.24
C VAL A 208 -8.79 4.36 12.33
N GLN A 209 -9.65 4.03 13.30
CA GLN A 209 -10.02 4.95 14.37
C GLN A 209 -8.83 5.33 15.25
N HIS A 210 -8.05 4.34 15.69
CA HIS A 210 -6.91 4.59 16.56
C HIS A 210 -5.76 5.28 15.83
N THR A 211 -5.58 4.99 14.53
CA THR A 211 -4.57 5.73 13.75
C THR A 211 -4.99 7.18 13.52
N PHE A 212 -6.26 7.47 13.27
CA PHE A 212 -6.74 8.84 13.20
C PHE A 212 -6.54 9.58 14.54
N ALA A 213 -6.88 8.95 15.66
CA ALA A 213 -6.64 9.54 16.99
C ALA A 213 -5.14 9.80 17.26
N PHE A 214 -4.26 8.94 16.75
CA PHE A 214 -2.81 9.17 16.78
C PHE A 214 -2.41 10.39 15.94
N LEU A 215 -2.98 10.56 14.74
CA LEU A 215 -2.68 11.69 13.87
C LEU A 215 -3.26 13.02 14.38
N GLU A 216 -4.41 13.01 15.07
CA GLU A 216 -4.96 14.22 15.72
C GLU A 216 -3.99 14.80 16.74
N LYS A 217 -3.30 13.94 17.52
CA LYS A 217 -2.24 14.37 18.43
C LYS A 217 -1.04 15.00 17.69
N GLN A 218 -0.92 14.73 16.38
CA GLN A 218 0.10 15.34 15.51
C GLN A 218 -0.40 16.56 14.74
N GLY A 219 -1.64 17.01 15.00
CA GLY A 219 -2.17 18.28 14.51
C GLY A 219 -3.08 18.17 13.28
N ILE A 220 -3.51 16.97 12.84
CA ILE A 220 -4.62 16.91 11.87
C ILE A 220 -5.94 17.28 12.54
N GLN A 221 -6.89 17.75 11.74
CA GLN A 221 -8.24 18.03 12.20
C GLN A 221 -9.22 17.02 11.60
N ILE A 222 -10.11 16.45 12.42
CA ILE A 222 -11.20 15.60 11.96
C ILE A 222 -12.53 16.29 12.29
N LYS A 223 -13.32 16.54 11.26
CA LYS A 223 -14.65 17.13 11.35
C LYS A 223 -15.67 16.04 11.02
N THR A 224 -16.30 15.50 12.05
CA THR A 224 -17.38 14.52 11.92
C THR A 224 -18.72 15.23 11.72
N LEU A 225 -19.75 14.51 11.26
CA LEU A 225 -21.07 15.02 10.91
C LEU A 225 -21.02 16.15 9.86
N GLN A 226 -19.99 16.12 9.01
CA GLN A 226 -19.74 17.13 7.98
C GLN A 226 -19.80 16.49 6.58
N LYS A 227 -21.03 16.27 6.10
CA LYS A 227 -21.25 15.78 4.74
C LYS A 227 -20.90 16.87 3.74
N VAL A 228 -19.86 16.67 2.95
CA VAL A 228 -19.52 17.58 1.85
C VAL A 228 -20.54 17.39 0.71
N THR A 229 -21.20 18.48 0.34
CA THR A 229 -22.25 18.48 -0.69
C THR A 229 -21.82 19.16 -1.98
N VAL A 230 -20.94 20.18 -1.88
CA VAL A 230 -20.46 20.94 -3.05
C VAL A 230 -18.97 21.22 -2.91
N LEU A 231 -18.26 21.08 -4.03
CA LEU A 231 -16.88 21.53 -4.21
C LEU A 231 -16.84 22.55 -5.34
N SER A 232 -16.34 23.73 -5.07
CA SER A 232 -16.20 24.80 -6.07
C SER A 232 -14.76 25.26 -6.13
N GLN A 233 -14.20 25.34 -7.32
CA GLN A 233 -12.87 25.88 -7.53
C GLN A 233 -12.93 27.42 -7.46
N THR A 234 -11.98 28.02 -6.75
CA THR A 234 -11.80 29.45 -6.64
C THR A 234 -10.41 29.85 -7.13
N GLU A 235 -10.15 31.14 -7.28
CA GLU A 235 -8.82 31.63 -7.68
C GLU A 235 -7.71 31.21 -6.69
N ASN A 236 -8.05 31.04 -5.40
CA ASN A 236 -7.08 30.75 -4.33
C ASN A 236 -7.16 29.31 -3.80
N GLY A 237 -7.93 28.41 -4.43
CA GLY A 237 -8.06 27.04 -3.99
C GLY A 237 -9.46 26.47 -4.17
N TRP A 238 -9.96 25.76 -3.16
CA TRP A 238 -11.26 25.09 -3.19
C TRP A 238 -12.15 25.55 -2.06
N GLN A 239 -13.39 25.87 -2.39
CA GLN A 239 -14.44 26.09 -1.41
C GLN A 239 -15.22 24.80 -1.19
N ILE A 240 -15.39 24.43 0.09
CA ILE A 240 -16.10 23.23 0.51
C ILE A 240 -17.40 23.67 1.18
N THR A 241 -18.52 23.17 0.67
CA THR A 241 -19.83 23.36 1.31
C THR A 241 -20.24 22.03 1.95
N THR A 242 -20.62 22.08 3.22
CA THR A 242 -21.12 20.91 3.96
C THR A 242 -22.62 21.08 4.23
N ALA A 243 -23.35 19.97 4.26
CA ALA A 243 -24.69 19.96 4.81
C ALA A 243 -24.57 20.12 6.33
N GLU A 244 -25.23 21.12 6.89
CA GLU A 244 -25.47 21.13 8.32
C GLU A 244 -26.42 19.97 8.64
N ASN A 245 -25.94 18.95 9.35
CA ASN A 245 -26.84 17.98 9.95
C ASN A 245 -27.65 18.71 11.03
N LYS A 246 -28.83 19.16 10.66
CA LYS A 246 -29.82 19.54 11.66
C LYS A 246 -30.26 18.27 12.37
N THR A 247 -29.76 18.07 13.58
CA THR A 247 -30.34 17.14 14.55
C THR A 247 -31.74 17.54 14.91
#